data_c2aaa897eabc1d4dc6ada21af9f7b5ef
#
_entry.id   c2aaa897eabc1d4dc6ada21af9f7b5ef
#
_cell.length_a   1.000
_cell.length_b   1.000
_cell.length_c   1.000
_cell.angle_alpha   90.00
_cell.angle_beta   90.00
_cell.angle_gamma   90.00
#
_symmetry.space_group_name_H-M   'P 1'
#
loop_
_entity.id
_entity.type
_entity.pdbx_description
1 polymer ?
#
loop_
_entity_poly.entity_id
_entity_poly.type
_entity_poly.pdbx_seq_one_letter_code
_entity_poly.pdbx_strand_id
1 'polypeptide(L)'
;MNDIAPVRRLAPVSEAIRPAKFAHFVLRTGQFDKMAEWYETVLAARIVFRDERLCFLSYDDEHHRLALIHIPGLAARDPESAGTDHVAYS
;
A
#
# COMPACT_ATOMS: atom_id res chain seq x y z
N MET A 1 18.97 19.18 5.39
CA MET A 1 17.53 19.10 5.12
C MET A 1 17.24 19.61 3.72
N ASN A 2 16.44 18.91 2.96
CA ASN A 2 16.09 19.35 1.62
C ASN A 2 14.97 20.38 1.68
N ASP A 3 15.19 21.48 0.99
CA ASP A 3 14.11 22.45 0.82
C ASP A 3 13.19 21.97 -0.28
N ILE A 4 11.93 21.85 0.06
CA ILE A 4 10.91 21.47 -0.92
C ILE A 4 10.22 22.75 -1.38
N ALA A 5 10.34 23.05 -2.66
CA ALA A 5 9.66 24.20 -3.22
C ALA A 5 8.14 24.04 -3.04
N PRO A 6 7.42 25.12 -2.76
CA PRO A 6 5.97 25.06 -2.67
C PRO A 6 5.35 24.51 -3.96
N VAL A 7 4.37 23.65 -3.79
CA VAL A 7 3.61 23.13 -4.93
C VAL A 7 2.82 24.26 -5.58
N ARG A 8 3.04 24.47 -6.86
CA ARG A 8 2.30 25.49 -7.61
C ARG A 8 1.02 24.88 -8.17
N ARG A 9 -0.10 25.45 -7.82
CA ARG A 9 -1.38 25.05 -8.39
C ARG A 9 -1.60 25.77 -9.71
N LEU A 10 -1.94 25.01 -10.74
CA LEU A 10 -2.22 25.54 -12.07
C LEU A 10 -3.68 25.95 -12.23
N ALA A 11 -4.53 25.55 -11.30
CA ALA A 11 -5.96 25.89 -11.30
C ALA A 11 -6.42 26.17 -9.87
N PRO A 12 -7.51 26.94 -9.70
CA PRO A 12 -8.14 27.11 -8.40
C PRO A 12 -8.52 25.76 -7.78
N VAL A 13 -8.51 25.68 -6.45
CA VAL A 13 -8.84 24.45 -5.74
C VAL A 13 -10.21 23.91 -6.14
N SER A 14 -11.19 24.81 -6.37
CA SER A 14 -12.54 24.44 -6.78
C SER A 14 -12.61 23.76 -8.15
N GLU A 15 -11.59 23.98 -8.98
CA GLU A 15 -11.49 23.38 -10.31
C GLU A 15 -10.52 22.19 -10.34
N ALA A 16 -9.82 21.91 -9.25
CA ALA A 16 -8.85 20.84 -9.18
C ALA A 16 -9.55 19.49 -9.21
N ILE A 17 -9.02 18.57 -10.04
CA ILE A 17 -9.47 17.17 -10.04
C ILE A 17 -8.74 16.46 -8.93
N ARG A 18 -9.49 15.80 -8.06
CA ARG A 18 -8.93 15.02 -6.96
C ARG A 18 -9.44 13.59 -7.01
N PRO A 19 -8.71 12.64 -6.43
CA PRO A 19 -9.21 11.27 -6.34
C PRO A 19 -10.53 11.25 -5.55
N ALA A 20 -11.48 10.42 -6.00
CA ALA A 20 -12.72 10.21 -5.28
C ALA A 20 -12.47 9.45 -3.98
N LYS A 21 -11.53 8.52 -4.00
CA LYS A 21 -11.15 7.71 -2.85
C LYS A 21 -9.76 7.13 -3.06
N PHE A 22 -9.14 6.70 -1.98
CA PHE A 22 -7.94 5.88 -2.05
C PHE A 22 -8.34 4.48 -2.53
N ALA A 23 -7.66 3.94 -3.53
CA ALA A 23 -7.98 2.62 -4.04
C ALA A 23 -7.20 1.52 -3.32
N HIS A 24 -5.89 1.47 -3.54
CA HIS A 24 -5.05 0.42 -2.95
C HIS A 24 -3.59 0.85 -2.91
N PHE A 25 -2.81 0.09 -2.17
CA PHE A 25 -1.35 0.20 -2.16
C PHE A 25 -0.73 -1.18 -2.37
N VAL A 26 0.53 -1.19 -2.78
CA VAL A 26 1.25 -2.42 -3.11
C VAL A 26 2.56 -2.46 -2.34
N LEU A 27 2.85 -3.61 -1.74
CA LEU A 27 4.07 -3.85 -1.00
C LEU A 27 4.85 -5.01 -1.62
N ARG A 28 6.15 -4.85 -1.74
CA ARG A 28 7.07 -5.93 -2.11
C ARG A 28 7.59 -6.56 -0.82
N THR A 29 7.67 -7.88 -0.80
CA THR A 29 8.07 -8.58 0.42
C THR A 29 8.79 -9.90 0.12
N GLY A 30 9.76 -10.23 0.95
CA GLY A 30 10.34 -11.57 1.02
C GLY A 30 9.64 -12.47 2.02
N GLN A 31 8.59 -11.97 2.69
CA GLN A 31 7.85 -12.71 3.72
C GLN A 31 6.37 -12.81 3.33
N PHE A 32 6.11 -13.36 2.17
CA PHE A 32 4.82 -13.35 1.53
C PHE A 32 3.71 -13.97 2.39
N ASP A 33 3.90 -15.21 2.82
CA ASP A 33 2.89 -15.92 3.60
C ASP A 33 2.63 -15.24 4.93
N LYS A 34 3.69 -14.81 5.59
CA LYS A 34 3.58 -14.14 6.89
C LYS A 34 2.82 -12.84 6.81
N MET A 35 3.07 -12.05 5.77
CA MET A 35 2.38 -10.79 5.59
C MET A 35 0.92 -10.98 5.18
N ALA A 36 0.63 -11.94 4.30
CA ALA A 36 -0.74 -12.25 3.94
C ALA A 36 -1.55 -12.67 5.19
N GLU A 37 -0.99 -13.54 6.00
CA GLU A 37 -1.62 -13.98 7.25
C GLU A 37 -1.83 -12.81 8.22
N TRP A 38 -0.87 -11.91 8.31
CA TRP A 38 -0.98 -10.73 9.17
C TRP A 38 -2.18 -9.87 8.78
N TYR A 39 -2.34 -9.59 7.49
CA TYR A 39 -3.45 -8.76 7.02
C TYR A 39 -4.80 -9.46 7.16
N GLU A 40 -4.86 -10.76 6.94
CA GLU A 40 -6.08 -11.53 7.20
C GLU A 40 -6.48 -11.44 8.68
N THR A 41 -5.50 -11.49 9.57
CA THR A 41 -5.76 -11.49 11.01
C THR A 41 -6.07 -10.09 11.54
N VAL A 42 -5.24 -9.12 11.21
CA VAL A 42 -5.33 -7.79 11.82
C VAL A 42 -6.43 -6.94 11.20
N LEU A 43 -6.60 -7.00 9.89
CA LEU A 43 -7.61 -6.21 9.19
C LEU A 43 -8.87 -7.01 8.86
N ALA A 44 -8.91 -8.29 9.22
CA ALA A 44 -9.96 -9.20 8.79
C ALA A 44 -10.12 -9.18 7.25
N ALA A 45 -9.01 -8.98 6.55
CA ALA A 45 -9.01 -8.90 5.10
C ALA A 45 -9.20 -10.30 4.51
N ARG A 46 -9.91 -10.36 3.38
CA ARG A 46 -10.07 -11.59 2.63
C ARG A 46 -9.13 -11.59 1.43
N ILE A 47 -8.62 -12.74 1.08
CA ILE A 47 -7.83 -12.91 -0.12
C ILE A 47 -8.78 -12.96 -1.31
N VAL A 48 -8.64 -11.97 -2.21
CA VAL A 48 -9.44 -11.89 -3.43
C VAL A 48 -8.82 -12.72 -4.54
N PHE A 49 -7.50 -12.71 -4.60
CA PHE A 49 -6.73 -13.47 -5.57
C PHE A 49 -5.35 -13.77 -4.99
N ARG A 50 -4.85 -14.94 -5.27
CA ARG A 50 -3.49 -15.30 -4.89
C ARG A 50 -2.88 -16.29 -5.86
N ASP A 51 -1.64 -16.05 -6.23
CA ASP A 51 -0.79 -17.04 -6.88
C ASP A 51 0.57 -17.05 -6.16
N GLU A 52 1.59 -17.60 -6.77
CA GLU A 52 2.91 -17.68 -6.15
C GLU A 52 3.65 -16.35 -6.08
N ARG A 53 3.17 -15.33 -6.77
CA ARG A 53 3.85 -14.03 -6.90
C ARG A 53 3.03 -12.86 -6.38
N LEU A 54 1.71 -12.97 -6.41
CA LEU A 54 0.80 -11.89 -6.06
C LEU A 54 -0.25 -12.37 -5.07
N CYS A 55 -0.62 -11.47 -4.16
CA CYS A 55 -1.76 -11.68 -3.29
C CYS A 55 -2.54 -10.39 -3.19
N PHE A 56 -3.80 -10.41 -3.60
CA PHE A 56 -4.71 -9.28 -3.46
C PHE A 56 -5.62 -9.51 -2.27
N LEU A 57 -5.69 -8.52 -1.38
CA LEU A 57 -6.54 -8.59 -0.19
C LEU A 57 -7.46 -7.38 -0.15
N SER A 58 -8.65 -7.59 0.37
CA SER A 58 -9.59 -6.50 0.61
C SER A 58 -10.36 -6.73 1.90
N TYR A 59 -10.75 -5.64 2.55
CA TYR A 59 -11.59 -5.70 3.75
C TYR A 59 -12.97 -5.06 3.52
N ASP A 60 -13.26 -4.62 2.29
CA ASP A 60 -14.53 -4.01 1.93
C ASP A 60 -14.90 -4.39 0.48
N ASP A 61 -15.70 -3.59 -0.17
CA ASP A 61 -16.21 -3.87 -1.52
C ASP A 61 -15.25 -3.48 -2.65
N GLU A 62 -14.10 -2.87 -2.34
CA GLU A 62 -13.09 -2.60 -3.35
C GLU A 62 -12.48 -3.91 -3.84
N HIS A 63 -12.10 -3.98 -5.12
CA HIS A 63 -11.49 -5.19 -5.69
C HIS A 63 -10.32 -5.66 -4.84
N HIS A 64 -9.44 -4.74 -4.47
CA HIS A 64 -8.41 -4.99 -3.47
C HIS A 64 -8.00 -3.67 -2.83
N ARG A 65 -7.65 -3.72 -1.55
CA ARG A 65 -7.15 -2.58 -0.80
C ARG A 65 -5.65 -2.62 -0.67
N LEU A 66 -5.09 -3.82 -0.78
CA LEU A 66 -3.64 -3.97 -0.84
C LEU A 66 -3.26 -5.17 -1.68
N ALA A 67 -2.06 -5.11 -2.21
CA ALA A 67 -1.46 -6.21 -2.91
C ALA A 67 -0.07 -6.47 -2.35
N LEU A 68 0.29 -7.73 -2.26
CA LEU A 68 1.63 -8.15 -1.90
C LEU A 68 2.29 -8.74 -3.14
N ILE A 69 3.51 -8.32 -3.41
CA ILE A 69 4.34 -8.91 -4.46
C ILE A 69 5.43 -9.73 -3.78
N HIS A 70 5.45 -11.01 -4.06
CA HIS A 70 6.44 -11.92 -3.49
C HIS A 70 7.76 -11.80 -4.26
N ILE A 71 8.81 -11.38 -3.57
CA ILE A 71 10.16 -11.36 -4.11
C ILE A 71 11.02 -12.22 -3.18
N PRO A 72 11.24 -13.50 -3.54
CA PRO A 72 12.02 -14.41 -2.69
C PRO A 72 13.41 -13.83 -2.39
N GLY A 73 13.79 -13.89 -1.13
CA GLY A 73 15.10 -13.43 -0.70
C GLY A 73 15.25 -11.91 -0.54
N LEU A 74 14.17 -11.15 -0.76
CA LEU A 74 14.23 -9.70 -0.55
C LEU A 74 14.50 -9.40 0.93
N ALA A 75 15.54 -8.61 1.17
CA ALA A 75 15.91 -8.22 2.53
C ALA A 75 14.85 -7.30 3.15
N ALA A 76 14.75 -7.35 4.48
CA ALA A 76 13.92 -6.39 5.20
C ALA A 76 14.46 -4.97 4.94
N ARG A 77 13.54 -4.00 4.91
CA ARG A 77 13.92 -2.59 4.71
C ARG A 77 14.77 -2.12 5.87
N ASP A 78 15.84 -1.42 5.56
CA ASP A 78 16.62 -0.72 6.56
C ASP A 78 15.73 0.37 7.19
N PRO A 79 15.53 0.36 8.53
CA PRO A 79 14.67 1.35 9.18
C PRO A 79 15.18 2.79 9.03
N GLU A 80 16.45 2.97 8.69
CA GLU A 80 17.02 4.30 8.46
C GLU A 80 16.85 4.78 7.02
N SER A 81 16.37 3.94 6.12
CA SER A 81 16.18 4.33 4.73
C SER A 81 14.85 5.07 4.54
N ALA A 82 14.80 5.88 3.49
CA ALA A 82 13.58 6.57 3.13
C ALA A 82 12.49 5.57 2.72
N GLY A 83 11.26 5.91 2.99
CA GLY A 83 10.12 5.06 2.62
C GLY A 83 8.89 5.45 3.42
N THR A 84 7.84 4.68 3.23
CA THR A 84 6.61 4.85 4.01
C THR A 84 6.86 4.46 5.46
N ASP A 85 6.57 5.39 6.37
CA ASP A 85 6.73 5.13 7.80
C ASP A 85 5.60 4.22 8.32
N HIS A 86 4.38 4.61 8.06
CA HIS A 86 3.23 3.80 8.47
C HIS A 86 2.00 4.10 7.61
N VAL A 87 1.02 3.22 7.70
CA VAL A 87 -0.31 3.38 7.11
C VAL A 87 -1.32 3.24 8.24
N ALA A 88 -2.26 4.16 8.31
CA ALA A 88 -3.28 4.17 9.36
C ALA A 88 -4.63 3.77 8.79
N TYR A 89 -5.38 3.02 9.58
CA TYR A 89 -6.74 2.60 9.27
C TYR A 89 -7.67 3.10 10.36
N SER A 90 -8.88 3.43 10.00
CA SER A 90 -9.88 3.85 10.99
C SER A 90 -11.22 3.17 10.74
#